data_3261d8cb4d04e8ea18746d52e76380aa
#
_entry.id   3261d8cb4d04e8ea18746d52e76380aa
#
_cell.length_a   1.000
_cell.length_b   1.000
_cell.length_c   1.000
_cell.angle_alpha   90.00
_cell.angle_beta   90.00
_cell.angle_gamma   90.00
#
_symmetry.space_group_name_H-M   'P 1'
#
loop_
_entity.id
_entity.type
_entity.pdbx_description
1 polymer ?
#
loop_
_entity_poly.entity_id
_entity_poly.type
_entity_poly.pdbx_seq_one_letter_code
_entity_poly.pdbx_strand_id
1 'polypeptide(L)'
;KDPEGSYHANVLVPEYLAKAANGAKLVLFSSDQVYSGAAQEGPLPETLSLSPSNIYGQHKLEAEQRVLEVLPDAVFLRVPWMYDLPGYQLPIRGNLPLNLLRAALRGTPVRFSAHDWRGISFVREVIENLYPALSLPGGVYNFGSGNDRSMVETARQFAELLGISVAIEITDWHRNLRMDGCKAAAQGITFCSTQEGFARCLKEYNLSGGPR
;
A
#
# COMPACT_ATOMS: atom_id res chain seq x y z
N LYS A 1 6.86 -9.46 -19.23
CA LYS A 1 6.83 -9.57 -17.77
C LYS A 1 6.98 -11.04 -17.48
N ASP A 2 7.73 -11.39 -16.46
CA ASP A 2 8.18 -12.72 -16.10
C ASP A 2 7.31 -13.32 -14.97
N PRO A 3 6.30 -14.16 -15.27
CA PRO A 3 5.48 -14.80 -14.26
C PRO A 3 6.22 -15.81 -13.40
N GLU A 4 7.19 -16.54 -13.99
CA GLU A 4 7.99 -17.55 -13.28
C GLU A 4 8.92 -16.90 -12.27
N GLY A 5 9.66 -15.86 -12.66
CA GLY A 5 10.48 -15.08 -11.75
C GLY A 5 9.64 -14.40 -10.67
N SER A 6 8.42 -13.93 -11.00
CA SER A 6 7.47 -13.39 -10.02
C SER A 6 7.02 -14.48 -9.04
N TYR A 7 6.71 -15.68 -9.51
CA TYR A 7 6.33 -16.80 -8.64
C TYR A 7 7.46 -17.20 -7.70
N HIS A 8 8.65 -17.38 -8.26
CA HIS A 8 9.84 -17.71 -7.47
C HIS A 8 10.08 -16.69 -6.36
N ALA A 9 10.09 -15.39 -6.70
CA ALA A 9 10.40 -14.34 -5.73
C ALA A 9 9.29 -14.09 -4.70
N ASN A 10 8.02 -14.23 -5.08
CA ASN A 10 6.89 -13.87 -4.22
C ASN A 10 6.26 -15.07 -3.50
N VAL A 11 6.48 -16.31 -3.95
CA VAL A 11 5.91 -17.53 -3.34
C VAL A 11 7.00 -18.42 -2.78
N LEU A 12 7.92 -18.89 -3.60
CA LEU A 12 8.90 -19.90 -3.19
C LEU A 12 9.93 -19.34 -2.19
N VAL A 13 10.47 -18.15 -2.42
CA VAL A 13 11.45 -17.54 -1.50
C VAL A 13 10.86 -17.33 -0.10
N PRO A 14 9.66 -16.73 0.08
CA PRO A 14 9.00 -16.66 1.39
C PRO A 14 8.80 -18.03 2.06
N GLU A 15 8.37 -19.04 1.30
CA GLU A 15 8.19 -20.39 1.83
C GLU A 15 9.52 -21.01 2.30
N TYR A 16 10.61 -20.83 1.53
CA TYR A 16 11.94 -21.30 1.92
C TYR A 16 12.45 -20.59 3.18
N LEU A 17 12.20 -19.28 3.30
CA LEU A 17 12.53 -18.52 4.50
C LEU A 17 11.76 -19.04 5.72
N ALA A 18 10.48 -19.35 5.57
CA ALA A 18 9.68 -19.92 6.65
C ALA A 18 10.21 -21.29 7.11
N LYS A 19 10.56 -22.18 6.16
CA LYS A 19 11.18 -23.48 6.44
C LYS A 19 12.53 -23.36 7.13
N ALA A 20 13.29 -22.29 6.85
CA ALA A 20 14.61 -22.04 7.40
C ALA A 20 14.61 -21.15 8.66
N ALA A 21 13.47 -20.68 9.11
CA ALA A 21 13.36 -19.66 10.15
C ALA A 21 13.90 -20.10 11.53
N ASN A 22 13.90 -21.41 11.81
CA ASN A 22 14.52 -22.01 13.00
C ASN A 22 14.23 -21.27 14.31
N GLY A 23 12.95 -20.92 14.54
CA GLY A 23 12.48 -20.17 15.71
C GLY A 23 12.60 -18.64 15.60
N ALA A 24 13.14 -18.09 14.49
CA ALA A 24 13.14 -16.65 14.28
C ALA A 24 11.74 -16.14 13.92
N LYS A 25 11.39 -14.93 14.42
CA LYS A 25 10.17 -14.24 14.00
C LYS A 25 10.29 -13.79 12.55
N LEU A 26 9.33 -14.17 11.73
CA LEU A 26 9.28 -13.80 10.32
C LEU A 26 8.15 -12.79 10.09
N VAL A 27 8.49 -11.60 9.61
CA VAL A 27 7.53 -10.57 9.19
C VAL A 27 7.73 -10.30 7.71
N LEU A 28 6.68 -10.46 6.92
CA LEU A 28 6.70 -10.42 5.46
C LEU A 28 5.73 -9.37 4.93
N PHE A 29 6.14 -8.66 3.88
CA PHE A 29 5.25 -7.77 3.16
C PHE A 29 4.39 -8.52 2.15
N SER A 30 3.08 -8.39 2.32
CA SER A 30 2.07 -8.70 1.31
C SER A 30 1.57 -7.41 0.65
N SER A 31 0.42 -7.44 0.01
CA SER A 31 -0.09 -6.30 -0.76
C SER A 31 -1.61 -6.21 -0.71
N ASP A 32 -2.14 -4.99 -0.84
CA ASP A 32 -3.55 -4.73 -1.10
C ASP A 32 -4.07 -5.44 -2.38
N GLN A 33 -3.16 -5.84 -3.29
CA GLN A 33 -3.52 -6.54 -4.52
C GLN A 33 -4.16 -7.92 -4.28
N VAL A 34 -4.05 -8.48 -3.10
CA VAL A 34 -4.79 -9.69 -2.71
C VAL A 34 -6.31 -9.45 -2.76
N TYR A 35 -6.75 -8.21 -2.63
CA TYR A 35 -8.14 -7.79 -2.71
C TYR A 35 -8.62 -7.45 -4.14
N SER A 36 -7.78 -7.57 -5.17
CA SER A 36 -8.05 -7.05 -6.52
C SER A 36 -9.26 -7.67 -7.23
N GLY A 37 -9.81 -8.76 -6.72
CA GLY A 37 -11.04 -9.39 -7.22
C GLY A 37 -12.23 -9.23 -6.28
N ALA A 38 -12.10 -8.44 -5.21
CA ALA A 38 -13.18 -8.27 -4.24
C ALA A 38 -14.36 -7.50 -4.84
N ALA A 39 -15.55 -8.08 -4.74
CA ALA A 39 -16.80 -7.44 -5.13
C ALA A 39 -17.44 -6.65 -3.97
N GLN A 40 -16.93 -6.81 -2.75
CA GLN A 40 -17.46 -6.14 -1.56
C GLN A 40 -17.16 -4.64 -1.62
N GLU A 41 -18.16 -3.84 -1.27
CA GLU A 41 -18.00 -2.42 -1.04
C GLU A 41 -17.50 -2.14 0.39
N GLY A 42 -16.92 -0.94 0.59
CA GLY A 42 -16.41 -0.53 1.89
C GLY A 42 -15.02 -1.08 2.21
N PRO A 43 -14.56 -0.89 3.46
CA PRO A 43 -13.29 -1.42 3.92
C PRO A 43 -13.29 -2.96 3.93
N LEU A 44 -12.17 -3.55 3.48
CA LEU A 44 -12.02 -4.99 3.29
C LEU A 44 -11.23 -5.60 4.46
N PRO A 45 -11.86 -6.45 5.29
CA PRO A 45 -11.19 -7.10 6.41
C PRO A 45 -10.32 -8.27 5.95
N GLU A 46 -9.37 -8.66 6.79
CA GLU A 46 -8.47 -9.79 6.52
C GLU A 46 -9.17 -11.14 6.45
N THR A 47 -10.38 -11.24 7.02
CA THR A 47 -11.21 -12.45 7.04
C THR A 47 -11.97 -12.71 5.74
N LEU A 48 -11.91 -11.77 4.80
CA LEU A 48 -12.62 -11.91 3.52
C LEU A 48 -12.05 -13.08 2.71
N SER A 49 -12.92 -13.89 2.11
CA SER A 49 -12.52 -14.90 1.12
C SER A 49 -12.05 -14.19 -0.14
N LEU A 50 -10.84 -14.48 -0.59
CA LEU A 50 -10.13 -13.74 -1.63
C LEU A 50 -9.96 -14.55 -2.91
N SER A 51 -10.16 -13.88 -4.06
CA SER A 51 -9.87 -14.39 -5.40
C SER A 51 -9.26 -13.26 -6.23
N PRO A 52 -7.94 -13.00 -6.10
CA PRO A 52 -7.29 -11.88 -6.76
C PRO A 52 -7.37 -11.98 -8.28
N SER A 53 -7.73 -10.88 -8.95
CA SER A 53 -7.92 -10.81 -10.40
C SER A 53 -6.62 -10.70 -11.19
N ASN A 54 -5.48 -10.51 -10.52
CA ASN A 54 -4.17 -10.39 -11.15
C ASN A 54 -3.14 -11.35 -10.54
N ILE A 55 -2.17 -11.76 -11.37
CA ILE A 55 -1.13 -12.76 -11.01
C ILE A 55 -0.33 -12.34 -9.77
N TYR A 56 0.00 -11.04 -9.62
CA TYR A 56 0.76 -10.58 -8.47
C TYR A 56 -0.02 -10.76 -7.16
N GLY A 57 -1.31 -10.39 -7.15
CA GLY A 57 -2.19 -10.62 -6.00
C GLY A 57 -2.36 -12.11 -5.68
N GLN A 58 -2.48 -12.97 -6.72
CA GLN A 58 -2.54 -14.41 -6.55
C GLN A 58 -1.27 -14.96 -5.89
N HIS A 59 -0.09 -14.56 -6.38
CA HIS A 59 1.18 -14.98 -5.79
C HIS A 59 1.33 -14.48 -4.33
N LYS A 60 0.90 -13.25 -4.03
CA LYS A 60 0.95 -12.74 -2.65
C LYS A 60 0.02 -13.53 -1.72
N LEU A 61 -1.20 -13.82 -2.17
CA LEU A 61 -2.15 -14.62 -1.39
C LEU A 61 -1.64 -16.06 -1.18
N GLU A 62 -1.09 -16.69 -2.22
CA GLU A 62 -0.52 -18.03 -2.13
C GLU A 62 0.66 -18.07 -1.15
N ALA A 63 1.52 -17.03 -1.15
CA ALA A 63 2.61 -16.91 -0.19
C ALA A 63 2.12 -16.82 1.25
N GLU A 64 1.06 -16.02 1.51
CA GLU A 64 0.43 -15.94 2.84
C GLU A 64 0.00 -17.34 3.31
N GLN A 65 -0.69 -18.09 2.47
CA GLN A 65 -1.22 -19.42 2.78
C GLN A 65 -0.08 -20.41 3.07
N ARG A 66 0.87 -20.56 2.14
CA ARG A 66 1.98 -21.52 2.27
C ARG A 66 2.89 -21.24 3.46
N VAL A 67 3.21 -19.96 3.69
CA VAL A 67 4.08 -19.60 4.81
C VAL A 67 3.38 -19.83 6.14
N LEU A 68 2.10 -19.45 6.29
CA LEU A 68 1.36 -19.63 7.53
C LEU A 68 1.06 -21.11 7.83
N GLU A 69 0.99 -21.97 6.80
CA GLU A 69 0.90 -23.42 6.98
C GLU A 69 2.18 -24.01 7.60
N VAL A 70 3.35 -23.50 7.17
CA VAL A 70 4.67 -23.97 7.66
C VAL A 70 5.07 -23.30 8.96
N LEU A 71 4.79 -22.00 9.10
CA LEU A 71 5.17 -21.16 10.25
C LEU A 71 3.97 -20.31 10.69
N PRO A 72 3.05 -20.86 11.50
CA PRO A 72 1.83 -20.15 11.94
C PRO A 72 2.10 -18.84 12.68
N ASP A 73 3.28 -18.69 13.30
CA ASP A 73 3.70 -17.46 13.98
C ASP A 73 4.24 -16.38 13.04
N ALA A 74 4.37 -16.65 11.74
CA ALA A 74 4.75 -15.62 10.76
C ALA A 74 3.68 -14.53 10.68
N VAL A 75 4.13 -13.30 10.40
CA VAL A 75 3.25 -12.13 10.23
C VAL A 75 3.33 -11.66 8.78
N PHE A 76 2.18 -11.49 8.17
CA PHE A 76 2.05 -10.84 6.86
C PHE A 76 1.43 -9.46 7.00
N LEU A 77 2.09 -8.47 6.43
CA LEU A 77 1.65 -7.09 6.39
C LEU A 77 1.15 -6.78 4.96
N ARG A 78 -0.17 -6.71 4.77
CA ARG A 78 -0.77 -6.25 3.51
C ARG A 78 -0.63 -4.74 3.44
N VAL A 79 0.24 -4.26 2.58
CA VAL A 79 0.50 -2.82 2.42
C VAL A 79 -0.17 -2.27 1.16
N PRO A 80 -0.71 -1.04 1.21
CA PRO A 80 -1.21 -0.33 0.03
C PRO A 80 -0.04 0.25 -0.79
N TRP A 81 -0.35 1.08 -1.76
CA TRP A 81 0.69 1.90 -2.38
C TRP A 81 1.38 2.76 -1.34
N MET A 82 2.69 2.85 -1.47
CA MET A 82 3.52 3.69 -0.62
C MET A 82 4.17 4.79 -1.43
N TYR A 83 4.44 5.92 -0.77
CA TYR A 83 5.16 7.03 -1.36
C TYR A 83 6.15 7.62 -0.37
N ASP A 84 7.17 8.24 -0.94
CA ASP A 84 8.06 9.18 -0.30
C ASP A 84 8.51 10.22 -1.35
N LEU A 85 9.10 11.32 -0.90
CA LEU A 85 9.74 12.29 -1.77
C LEU A 85 11.23 11.96 -1.93
N PRO A 86 11.88 12.43 -3.04
CA PRO A 86 13.29 12.18 -3.25
C PRO A 86 14.14 12.73 -2.10
N GLY A 87 14.98 11.88 -1.56
CA GLY A 87 15.89 12.22 -0.48
C GLY A 87 17.07 11.25 -0.42
N TYR A 88 18.07 11.58 0.38
CA TYR A 88 19.22 10.71 0.65
C TYR A 88 19.97 10.21 -0.60
N GLN A 89 19.84 10.88 -1.74
CA GLN A 89 20.44 10.49 -3.03
C GLN A 89 20.06 9.06 -3.51
N LEU A 90 18.99 8.49 -2.97
CA LEU A 90 18.52 7.18 -3.36
C LEU A 90 17.56 7.29 -4.56
N PRO A 91 17.64 6.32 -5.50
CA PRO A 91 16.71 6.27 -6.61
C PRO A 91 15.31 5.91 -6.11
N ILE A 92 14.32 6.77 -6.35
CA ILE A 92 12.93 6.51 -6.02
C ILE A 92 12.18 6.13 -7.31
N ARG A 93 11.47 5.01 -7.27
CA ARG A 93 10.50 4.66 -8.33
C ARG A 93 9.35 5.66 -8.35
N GLY A 94 8.64 5.76 -9.48
CA GLY A 94 7.46 6.61 -9.58
C GLY A 94 6.41 6.23 -8.53
N ASN A 95 5.88 7.23 -7.84
CA ASN A 95 4.77 7.15 -6.90
C ASN A 95 3.75 8.25 -7.21
N LEU A 96 2.62 8.28 -6.52
CA LEU A 96 1.55 9.23 -6.85
C LEU A 96 2.03 10.70 -6.85
N PRO A 97 2.64 11.25 -5.76
CA PRO A 97 3.14 12.63 -5.75
C PRO A 97 4.10 12.94 -6.90
N LEU A 98 5.09 12.07 -7.14
CA LEU A 98 6.07 12.27 -8.20
C LEU A 98 5.46 12.18 -9.60
N ASN A 99 4.46 11.32 -9.80
CA ASN A 99 3.78 11.22 -11.08
C ASN A 99 2.94 12.47 -11.36
N LEU A 100 2.27 13.05 -10.35
CA LEU A 100 1.55 14.32 -10.46
C LEU A 100 2.51 15.47 -10.78
N LEU A 101 3.63 15.58 -10.06
CA LEU A 101 4.67 16.58 -10.33
C LEU A 101 5.22 16.48 -11.75
N ARG A 102 5.56 15.27 -12.21
CA ARG A 102 6.06 15.03 -13.58
C ARG A 102 5.02 15.42 -14.63
N ALA A 103 3.76 15.08 -14.40
CA ALA A 103 2.67 15.42 -15.30
C ALA A 103 2.45 16.94 -15.39
N ALA A 104 2.45 17.64 -14.26
CA ALA A 104 2.35 19.08 -14.19
C ALA A 104 3.50 19.77 -14.94
N LEU A 105 4.75 19.34 -14.72
CA LEU A 105 5.93 19.89 -15.40
C LEU A 105 5.93 19.65 -16.92
N ARG A 106 5.32 18.56 -17.38
CA ARG A 106 5.24 18.20 -18.80
C ARG A 106 3.99 18.73 -19.50
N GLY A 107 3.03 19.28 -18.77
CA GLY A 107 1.72 19.65 -19.29
C GLY A 107 0.91 18.44 -19.81
N THR A 108 1.15 17.23 -19.25
CA THR A 108 0.46 16.01 -19.67
C THR A 108 -0.62 15.63 -18.66
N PRO A 109 -1.78 15.06 -19.10
CA PRO A 109 -2.78 14.61 -18.16
C PRO A 109 -2.33 13.33 -17.42
N VAL A 110 -2.91 13.12 -16.23
CA VAL A 110 -2.90 11.83 -15.52
C VAL A 110 -4.29 11.19 -15.61
N ARG A 111 -4.36 9.86 -15.49
CA ARG A 111 -5.62 9.12 -15.62
C ARG A 111 -5.93 8.40 -14.33
N PHE A 112 -7.10 8.67 -13.73
CA PHE A 112 -7.60 7.98 -12.55
C PHE A 112 -9.08 7.66 -12.69
N SER A 113 -9.53 6.60 -12.01
CA SER A 113 -10.94 6.28 -11.95
C SER A 113 -11.63 6.93 -10.75
N ALA A 114 -12.86 7.40 -10.96
CA ALA A 114 -13.75 7.84 -9.89
C ALA A 114 -14.25 6.67 -9.01
N HIS A 115 -14.06 5.43 -9.47
CA HIS A 115 -14.48 4.19 -8.82
C HIS A 115 -13.29 3.32 -8.38
N ASP A 116 -12.09 3.89 -8.30
CA ASP A 116 -10.91 3.24 -7.70
C ASP A 116 -10.72 3.75 -6.28
N TRP A 117 -10.78 2.84 -5.32
CA TRP A 117 -10.71 3.13 -3.88
C TRP A 117 -9.54 2.38 -3.26
N ARG A 118 -8.60 3.11 -2.68
CA ARG A 118 -7.44 2.52 -2.00
C ARG A 118 -6.76 3.50 -1.06
N GLY A 119 -6.11 2.98 -0.03
CA GLY A 119 -5.16 3.73 0.78
C GLY A 119 -3.84 3.96 0.05
N ILE A 120 -3.14 5.02 0.45
CA ILE A 120 -1.78 5.30 0.01
C ILE A 120 -1.01 5.79 1.23
N SER A 121 0.07 5.10 1.62
CA SER A 121 0.78 5.36 2.86
C SER A 121 2.09 6.10 2.67
N PHE A 122 2.38 7.01 3.56
CA PHE A 122 3.71 7.59 3.69
C PHE A 122 4.68 6.53 4.22
N VAL A 123 5.80 6.31 3.53
CA VAL A 123 6.76 5.23 3.85
C VAL A 123 7.26 5.35 5.30
N ARG A 124 7.47 6.56 5.80
CA ARG A 124 7.93 6.77 7.17
C ARG A 124 6.98 6.20 8.20
N GLU A 125 5.66 6.35 8.03
CA GLU A 125 4.67 5.74 8.94
C GLU A 125 4.72 4.22 8.90
N VAL A 126 4.93 3.64 7.71
CA VAL A 126 5.11 2.20 7.56
C VAL A 126 6.34 1.74 8.34
N ILE A 127 7.46 2.45 8.24
CA ILE A 127 8.71 2.14 8.95
C ILE A 127 8.53 2.28 10.47
N GLU A 128 7.89 3.34 10.94
CA GLU A 128 7.61 3.59 12.37
C GLU A 128 6.78 2.46 12.99
N ASN A 129 5.85 1.89 12.22
CA ASN A 129 5.00 0.80 12.64
C ASN A 129 5.64 -0.60 12.48
N LEU A 130 6.82 -0.74 11.83
CA LEU A 130 7.48 -2.05 11.69
C LEU A 130 7.96 -2.61 13.02
N TYR A 131 8.50 -1.78 13.89
CA TYR A 131 8.99 -2.26 15.20
C TYR A 131 7.85 -2.85 16.06
N PRO A 132 6.72 -2.15 16.24
CA PRO A 132 5.53 -2.76 16.87
C PRO A 132 5.05 -4.03 16.15
N ALA A 133 5.14 -4.09 14.84
CA ALA A 133 4.71 -5.25 14.06
C ALA A 133 5.51 -6.54 14.37
N LEU A 134 6.73 -6.44 14.89
CA LEU A 134 7.52 -7.59 15.34
C LEU A 134 6.85 -8.35 16.50
N SER A 135 6.01 -7.68 17.26
CA SER A 135 5.32 -8.27 18.42
C SER A 135 3.90 -8.78 18.08
N LEU A 136 3.45 -8.63 16.85
CA LEU A 136 2.14 -9.11 16.43
C LEU A 136 2.04 -10.65 16.56
N PRO A 137 0.89 -11.17 17.00
CA PRO A 137 0.56 -12.57 16.82
C PRO A 137 0.66 -12.99 15.35
N GLY A 138 0.98 -14.27 15.10
CA GLY A 138 1.02 -14.81 13.75
C GLY A 138 -0.29 -14.58 12.98
N GLY A 139 -0.17 -14.36 11.67
CA GLY A 139 -1.31 -14.14 10.78
C GLY A 139 -1.14 -12.94 9.86
N VAL A 140 -2.26 -12.53 9.25
CA VAL A 140 -2.29 -11.48 8.24
C VAL A 140 -2.88 -10.20 8.83
N TYR A 141 -2.31 -9.05 8.50
CA TYR A 141 -2.74 -7.73 8.94
C TYR A 141 -2.78 -6.73 7.78
N ASN A 142 -3.87 -6.01 7.65
CA ASN A 142 -3.91 -4.81 6.82
C ASN A 142 -3.04 -3.72 7.46
N PHE A 143 -2.07 -3.19 6.71
CA PHE A 143 -0.99 -2.40 7.27
C PHE A 143 -0.72 -1.17 6.42
N GLY A 144 -1.40 -0.08 6.74
CA GLY A 144 -1.28 1.17 6.01
C GLY A 144 -2.47 2.10 6.20
N SER A 145 -2.35 3.27 5.60
CA SER A 145 -3.31 4.38 5.69
C SER A 145 -4.65 4.02 5.08
N GLY A 146 -5.73 4.32 5.78
CA GLY A 146 -7.07 4.32 5.21
C GLY A 146 -7.29 5.49 4.25
N ASN A 147 -8.27 5.36 3.35
CA ASN A 147 -8.70 6.42 2.45
C ASN A 147 -10.20 6.31 2.18
N ASP A 148 -10.93 7.37 2.43
CA ASP A 148 -12.38 7.50 2.19
C ASP A 148 -12.70 8.18 0.85
N ARG A 149 -11.67 8.46 0.03
CA ARG A 149 -11.77 9.16 -1.25
C ARG A 149 -11.40 8.24 -2.41
N SER A 150 -12.03 8.50 -3.55
CA SER A 150 -11.62 7.90 -4.82
C SER A 150 -10.22 8.35 -5.22
N MET A 151 -9.60 7.63 -6.16
CA MET A 151 -8.27 8.01 -6.67
C MET A 151 -8.29 9.35 -7.41
N VAL A 152 -9.42 9.74 -8.04
CA VAL A 152 -9.58 11.07 -8.64
C VAL A 152 -9.54 12.16 -7.57
N GLU A 153 -10.30 12.01 -6.50
CA GLU A 153 -10.34 12.98 -5.39
C GLU A 153 -9.00 13.05 -4.65
N THR A 154 -8.38 11.89 -4.41
CA THR A 154 -7.04 11.78 -3.81
C THR A 154 -5.99 12.51 -4.65
N ALA A 155 -5.99 12.30 -5.98
CA ALA A 155 -5.05 12.95 -6.88
C ALA A 155 -5.26 14.48 -6.93
N ARG A 156 -6.52 14.95 -6.92
CA ARG A 156 -6.83 16.39 -6.84
C ARG A 156 -6.29 17.01 -5.57
N GLN A 157 -6.55 16.38 -4.44
CA GLN A 157 -6.09 16.88 -3.15
C GLN A 157 -4.55 16.88 -3.05
N PHE A 158 -3.89 15.84 -3.57
CA PHE A 158 -2.42 15.81 -3.59
C PHE A 158 -1.85 16.91 -4.48
N ALA A 159 -2.47 17.18 -5.65
CA ALA A 159 -2.09 18.29 -6.51
C ALA A 159 -2.29 19.66 -5.84
N GLU A 160 -3.40 19.84 -5.13
CA GLU A 160 -3.68 21.05 -4.34
C GLU A 160 -2.64 21.27 -3.25
N LEU A 161 -2.35 20.25 -2.44
CA LEU A 161 -1.34 20.31 -1.37
C LEU A 161 0.08 20.56 -1.91
N LEU A 162 0.39 20.10 -3.12
CA LEU A 162 1.65 20.38 -3.82
C LEU A 162 1.67 21.79 -4.47
N GLY A 163 0.56 22.50 -4.53
CA GLY A 163 0.45 23.78 -5.21
C GLY A 163 0.63 23.68 -6.74
N ILE A 164 0.26 22.54 -7.34
CA ILE A 164 0.43 22.29 -8.79
C ILE A 164 -0.92 22.17 -9.51
N SER A 165 -0.94 22.56 -10.78
CA SER A 165 -2.06 22.32 -11.68
C SER A 165 -1.73 21.14 -12.60
N VAL A 166 -2.61 20.13 -12.62
CA VAL A 166 -2.49 18.96 -13.48
C VAL A 166 -3.86 18.55 -13.99
N ALA A 167 -3.97 18.29 -15.29
CA ALA A 167 -5.21 17.78 -15.88
C ALA A 167 -5.42 16.32 -15.46
N ILE A 168 -6.63 16.01 -14.96
CA ILE A 168 -7.00 14.64 -14.57
C ILE A 168 -8.10 14.15 -15.51
N GLU A 169 -7.76 13.16 -16.34
CA GLU A 169 -8.71 12.42 -17.15
C GLU A 169 -9.39 11.36 -16.29
N ILE A 170 -10.72 11.44 -16.21
CA ILE A 170 -11.51 10.52 -15.41
C ILE A 170 -11.84 9.28 -16.24
N THR A 171 -11.59 8.11 -15.68
CA THR A 171 -11.96 6.82 -16.24
C THR A 171 -13.03 6.15 -15.38
N ASP A 172 -13.67 5.11 -15.88
CA ASP A 172 -14.86 4.49 -15.27
C ASP A 172 -14.66 3.02 -14.84
N TRP A 173 -13.43 2.56 -14.71
CA TRP A 173 -13.19 1.21 -14.21
C TRP A 173 -13.30 1.14 -12.68
N HIS A 174 -13.81 0.02 -12.18
CA HIS A 174 -14.10 -0.17 -10.77
C HIS A 174 -13.03 -1.02 -10.08
N ARG A 175 -12.61 -0.58 -8.90
CA ARG A 175 -11.73 -1.36 -8.03
C ARG A 175 -11.87 -0.91 -6.58
N ASN A 176 -12.05 -1.85 -5.67
CA ASN A 176 -11.96 -1.61 -4.24
C ASN A 176 -10.75 -2.34 -3.66
N LEU A 177 -9.78 -1.58 -3.16
CA LEU A 177 -8.60 -2.05 -2.40
C LEU A 177 -8.53 -1.34 -1.05
N ARG A 178 -9.64 -0.83 -0.55
CA ARG A 178 -9.72 -0.11 0.71
C ARG A 178 -9.68 -1.10 1.87
N MET A 179 -8.56 -1.17 2.54
CA MET A 179 -8.32 -2.09 3.64
C MET A 179 -8.94 -1.61 4.93
N ASP A 180 -9.53 -2.54 5.72
CA ASP A 180 -9.95 -2.30 7.08
C ASP A 180 -8.74 -2.44 8.03
N GLY A 181 -8.38 -1.38 8.74
CA GLY A 181 -7.25 -1.36 9.67
C GLY A 181 -7.58 -1.76 11.11
N CYS A 182 -8.82 -2.16 11.41
CA CYS A 182 -9.27 -2.41 12.78
C CYS A 182 -8.46 -3.50 13.49
N LYS A 183 -8.06 -4.55 12.80
CA LYS A 183 -7.26 -5.65 13.38
C LYS A 183 -5.88 -5.17 13.85
N ALA A 184 -5.18 -4.39 13.04
CA ALA A 184 -3.90 -3.80 13.42
C ALA A 184 -4.06 -2.77 14.54
N ALA A 185 -5.09 -1.93 14.47
CA ALA A 185 -5.42 -0.93 15.49
C ALA A 185 -5.69 -1.57 16.87
N ALA A 186 -6.36 -2.72 16.92
CA ALA A 186 -6.58 -3.47 18.15
C ALA A 186 -5.26 -3.99 18.79
N GLN A 187 -4.16 -4.02 18.02
CA GLN A 187 -2.81 -4.34 18.49
C GLN A 187 -1.94 -3.08 18.72
N GLY A 188 -2.55 -1.90 18.74
CA GLY A 188 -1.86 -0.62 18.96
C GLY A 188 -1.12 -0.07 17.73
N ILE A 189 -1.32 -0.65 16.55
CA ILE A 189 -0.71 -0.17 15.29
C ILE A 189 -1.74 0.67 14.54
N THR A 190 -1.46 1.96 14.42
CA THR A 190 -2.35 2.92 13.75
C THR A 190 -1.60 3.70 12.66
N PHE A 191 -2.36 4.13 11.67
CA PHE A 191 -1.88 4.98 10.58
C PHE A 191 -2.75 6.22 10.48
N CYS A 192 -2.16 7.35 10.09
CA CYS A 192 -2.93 8.50 9.64
C CYS A 192 -3.76 8.12 8.38
N SER A 193 -4.79 8.89 8.08
CA SER A 193 -5.43 8.80 6.77
C SER A 193 -4.43 9.12 5.64
N THR A 194 -4.73 8.69 4.42
CA THR A 194 -3.91 9.01 3.23
C THR A 194 -3.65 10.52 3.12
N GLN A 195 -4.64 11.36 3.45
CA GLN A 195 -4.56 12.81 3.37
C GLN A 195 -3.66 13.40 4.46
N GLU A 196 -3.83 12.97 5.69
CA GLU A 196 -3.01 13.41 6.84
C GLU A 196 -1.56 12.97 6.68
N GLY A 197 -1.32 11.73 6.23
CA GLY A 197 0.02 11.21 5.93
C GLY A 197 0.72 12.05 4.86
N PHE A 198 -0.02 12.52 3.83
CA PHE A 198 0.56 13.37 2.81
C PHE A 198 0.89 14.78 3.33
N ALA A 199 0.00 15.37 4.10
CA ALA A 199 0.27 16.65 4.76
C ALA A 199 1.49 16.56 5.71
N ARG A 200 1.61 15.45 6.45
CA ARG A 200 2.79 15.15 7.28
C ARG A 200 4.06 15.05 6.42
N CYS A 201 4.02 14.32 5.33
CA CYS A 201 5.15 14.18 4.41
C CYS A 201 5.65 15.54 3.92
N LEU A 202 4.75 16.39 3.43
CA LEU A 202 5.11 17.73 2.97
C LEU A 202 5.73 18.59 4.08
N LYS A 203 5.21 18.51 5.31
CA LYS A 203 5.75 19.20 6.46
C LYS A 203 7.17 18.74 6.80
N GLU A 204 7.43 17.45 6.80
CA GLU A 204 8.74 16.88 7.09
C GLU A 204 9.81 17.26 6.04
N TYR A 205 9.40 17.45 4.79
CA TYR A 205 10.28 17.95 3.73
C TYR A 205 10.31 19.48 3.61
N ASN A 206 9.70 20.22 4.54
CA ASN A 206 9.57 21.68 4.51
C ASN A 206 8.91 22.22 3.22
N LEU A 207 8.00 21.46 2.65
CA LEU A 207 7.23 21.81 1.45
C LEU A 207 5.81 22.31 1.76
N SER A 208 5.41 22.32 3.03
CA SER A 208 4.14 22.89 3.48
C SER A 208 4.23 24.42 3.50
N GLY A 209 4.25 25.03 2.34
CA GLY A 209 4.23 26.48 2.18
C GLY A 209 2.84 26.90 1.69
N GLY A 210 2.06 27.55 2.57
CA GLY A 210 1.02 28.45 2.10
C GLY A 210 1.63 29.55 1.21
N PRO A 211 0.82 30.26 0.42
CA PRO A 211 1.32 31.34 -0.45
C PRO A 211 2.13 32.34 0.37
N ARG A 212 3.37 32.59 -0.03
CA ARG A 212 4.18 33.70 0.45
C ARG A 212 3.61 35.00 -0.06
#